data_38898cba71fb9e54bf487743a3b96f95
#
_entry.id   38898cba71fb9e54bf487743a3b96f95
#
_cell.length_a   1.000
_cell.length_b   1.000
_cell.length_c   1.000
_cell.angle_alpha   90.00
_cell.angle_beta   90.00
_cell.angle_gamma   90.00
#
_symmetry.space_group_name_H-M   'P 1'
#
loop_
_entity.id
_entity.type
_entity.pdbx_description
1 polymer ?
#
loop_
_entity_poly.entity_id
_entity_poly.type
_entity_poly.pdbx_seq_one_letter_code
_entity_poly.pdbx_strand_id
1 'polypeptide(L)'
;IEPEVAFNNLADNMDLAEDFIRYVIKYTLDKCPEDLKFLEQRLLDEEKSKPVAERSEMPLLEKLNFVLENNFKRVSYTEAIDILRDCTPNKKKKFNYIINEWGSDLQSEHERYLVEKHFKCPVILFDYPANIKAFYMRLNEDGKTVRAMDILFPGIGEIVGGSQREERFDVLAEKMKALGIDEEELWWYLDTRRFGSAVHSGFGLGFERLVLFVTGMTNIRDVIPFPRTPMNAEF
;
A
#
# COMPACT_ATOMS: atom_id res chain seq x y z
N ILE A 1 2.99 -3.75 11.39
CA ILE A 1 1.75 -4.04 12.12
C ILE A 1 0.89 -4.87 11.20
N GLU A 2 0.50 -6.08 11.62
CA GLU A 2 -0.07 -7.09 10.73
C GLU A 2 -1.30 -7.77 11.38
N PRO A 3 -2.46 -7.07 11.47
CA PRO A 3 -3.68 -7.68 11.97
C PRO A 3 -4.25 -8.72 10.99
N GLU A 4 -4.74 -9.81 11.54
CA GLU A 4 -5.55 -10.83 10.85
C GLU A 4 -6.89 -10.97 11.58
N VAL A 5 -7.99 -10.84 10.85
CA VAL A 5 -9.33 -10.76 11.43
C VAL A 5 -10.23 -11.86 10.86
N ALA A 6 -10.68 -12.74 11.74
CA ALA A 6 -11.64 -13.79 11.39
C ALA A 6 -12.99 -13.18 11.00
N PHE A 7 -13.62 -13.78 9.99
CA PHE A 7 -14.93 -13.43 9.43
C PHE A 7 -15.00 -12.12 8.65
N ASN A 8 -13.90 -11.37 8.56
CA ASN A 8 -13.82 -10.19 7.71
C ASN A 8 -13.54 -10.57 6.24
N ASN A 9 -14.31 -10.01 5.34
CA ASN A 9 -14.05 -10.03 3.90
C ASN A 9 -13.14 -8.85 3.48
N LEU A 10 -12.89 -8.69 2.17
CA LEU A 10 -12.05 -7.61 1.67
C LEU A 10 -12.60 -6.22 2.00
N ALA A 11 -13.92 -6.02 1.94
CA ALA A 11 -14.53 -4.71 2.23
C ALA A 11 -14.34 -4.33 3.70
N ASP A 12 -14.59 -5.28 4.61
CA ASP A 12 -14.36 -5.10 6.05
C ASP A 12 -12.88 -4.80 6.36
N ASN A 13 -11.96 -5.43 5.61
CA ASN A 13 -10.53 -5.20 5.76
C ASN A 13 -10.11 -3.79 5.29
N MET A 14 -10.70 -3.31 4.19
CA MET A 14 -10.49 -1.93 3.72
C MET A 14 -10.99 -0.91 4.75
N ASP A 15 -12.19 -1.15 5.33
CA ASP A 15 -12.75 -0.28 6.37
C ASP A 15 -11.84 -0.23 7.61
N LEU A 16 -11.42 -1.39 8.09
CA LEU A 16 -10.55 -1.49 9.27
C LEU A 16 -9.20 -0.79 9.02
N ALA A 17 -8.59 -0.98 7.86
CA ALA A 17 -7.31 -0.38 7.53
C ALA A 17 -7.42 1.17 7.40
N GLU A 18 -8.51 1.66 6.79
CA GLU A 18 -8.79 3.09 6.71
C GLU A 18 -8.98 3.71 8.10
N ASP A 19 -9.82 3.12 8.95
CA ASP A 19 -10.08 3.59 10.31
C ASP A 19 -8.81 3.57 11.16
N PHE A 20 -8.03 2.50 11.07
CA PHE A 20 -6.78 2.35 11.80
C PHE A 20 -5.79 3.47 11.43
N ILE A 21 -5.57 3.72 10.14
CA ILE A 21 -4.58 4.70 9.71
C ILE A 21 -5.02 6.14 10.03
N ARG A 22 -6.33 6.44 9.90
CA ARG A 22 -6.91 7.71 10.32
C ARG A 22 -6.72 7.94 11.82
N TYR A 23 -6.99 6.91 12.62
CA TYR A 23 -6.79 6.98 14.08
C TYR A 23 -5.33 7.30 14.43
N VAL A 24 -4.37 6.61 13.83
CA VAL A 24 -2.94 6.80 14.12
C VAL A 24 -2.47 8.19 13.71
N ILE A 25 -2.84 8.67 12.52
CA ILE A 25 -2.46 10.01 12.06
C ILE A 25 -3.09 11.08 12.95
N LYS A 26 -4.38 10.96 13.27
CA LYS A 26 -5.05 11.88 14.21
C LYS A 26 -4.38 11.88 15.57
N TYR A 27 -4.07 10.71 16.12
CA TYR A 27 -3.38 10.57 17.40
C TYR A 27 -2.01 11.28 17.37
N THR A 28 -1.26 11.14 16.27
CA THR A 28 0.04 11.80 16.11
C THR A 28 -0.10 13.32 16.08
N LEU A 29 -1.07 13.85 15.35
CA LEU A 29 -1.36 15.29 15.31
C LEU A 29 -1.75 15.83 16.70
N ASP A 30 -2.55 15.08 17.44
CA ASP A 30 -3.05 15.48 18.77
C ASP A 30 -1.96 15.38 19.86
N LYS A 31 -1.05 14.40 19.78
CA LYS A 31 -0.10 14.09 20.85
C LYS A 31 1.33 14.58 20.64
N CYS A 32 1.71 14.85 19.38
CA CYS A 32 3.06 15.27 19.02
C CYS A 32 3.10 16.63 18.29
N PRO A 33 2.29 17.66 18.70
CA PRO A 33 2.18 18.90 17.92
C PRO A 33 3.51 19.67 17.85
N GLU A 34 4.30 19.66 18.91
CA GLU A 34 5.59 20.40 18.93
C GLU A 34 6.62 19.72 18.03
N ASP A 35 6.69 18.39 18.05
CA ASP A 35 7.58 17.62 17.16
C ASP A 35 7.21 17.82 15.71
N LEU A 36 5.91 17.75 15.39
CA LEU A 36 5.42 17.96 14.02
C LEU A 36 5.69 19.40 13.53
N LYS A 37 5.53 20.40 14.38
CA LYS A 37 5.85 21.78 14.07
C LYS A 37 7.35 21.96 13.77
N PHE A 38 8.21 21.34 14.56
CA PHE A 38 9.65 21.33 14.32
C PHE A 38 10.01 20.65 13.00
N LEU A 39 9.43 19.49 12.73
CA LEU A 39 9.65 18.74 11.49
C LEU A 39 9.15 19.49 10.27
N GLU A 40 7.98 20.11 10.35
CA GLU A 40 7.47 20.94 9.25
C GLU A 40 8.38 22.13 8.95
N GLN A 41 8.84 22.84 9.99
CA GLN A 41 9.76 23.96 9.81
C GLN A 41 11.08 23.52 9.16
N ARG A 42 11.64 22.39 9.60
CA ARG A 42 12.83 21.80 9.00
C ARG A 42 12.62 21.50 7.52
N LEU A 43 11.50 20.86 7.16
CA LEU A 43 11.18 20.55 5.77
C LEU A 43 11.00 21.81 4.91
N LEU A 44 10.31 22.82 5.43
CA LEU A 44 10.16 24.10 4.73
C LEU A 44 11.51 24.78 4.47
N ASP A 45 12.45 24.68 5.39
CA ASP A 45 13.80 25.24 5.21
C ASP A 45 14.63 24.42 4.22
N GLU A 46 14.53 23.11 4.24
CA GLU A 46 15.14 22.23 3.22
C GLU A 46 14.59 22.50 1.82
N GLU A 47 13.26 22.66 1.69
CA GLU A 47 12.61 22.93 0.40
C GLU A 47 13.04 24.27 -0.21
N LYS A 48 13.37 25.29 0.61
CA LYS A 48 13.90 26.55 0.11
C LYS A 48 15.22 26.41 -0.65
N SER A 49 16.03 25.42 -0.29
CA SER A 49 17.32 25.14 -0.92
C SER A 49 17.20 24.37 -2.25
N LYS A 50 16.04 23.75 -2.52
CA LYS A 50 15.78 22.99 -3.74
C LYS A 50 15.32 23.86 -4.90
N PRO A 51 15.62 23.49 -6.15
CA PRO A 51 14.98 24.08 -7.33
C PRO A 51 13.45 24.02 -7.21
N VAL A 52 12.76 25.06 -7.66
CA VAL A 52 11.28 25.17 -7.54
C VAL A 52 10.55 23.93 -8.11
N ALA A 53 11.06 23.37 -9.20
CA ALA A 53 10.47 22.19 -9.85
C ALA A 53 10.61 20.87 -9.03
N GLU A 54 11.48 20.86 -8.02
CA GLU A 54 11.76 19.68 -7.17
C GLU A 54 11.14 19.82 -5.78
N ARG A 55 10.51 20.95 -5.48
CA ARG A 55 9.87 21.19 -4.19
C ARG A 55 8.61 20.35 -4.04
N SER A 56 8.34 19.92 -2.80
CA SER A 56 7.07 19.29 -2.45
C SER A 56 5.91 20.26 -2.69
N GLU A 57 4.87 19.79 -3.34
CA GLU A 57 3.65 20.59 -3.56
C GLU A 57 2.80 20.73 -2.28
N MET A 58 3.05 19.90 -1.27
CA MET A 58 2.23 19.81 -0.07
C MET A 58 3.11 19.80 1.19
N PRO A 59 2.99 20.80 2.09
CA PRO A 59 3.64 20.80 3.40
C PRO A 59 3.26 19.60 4.26
N LEU A 60 4.05 19.31 5.29
CA LEU A 60 3.87 18.11 6.11
C LEU A 60 2.49 18.06 6.79
N LEU A 61 2.10 19.12 7.49
CA LEU A 61 0.81 19.15 8.19
C LEU A 61 -0.37 19.13 7.22
N GLU A 62 -0.26 19.77 6.08
CA GLU A 62 -1.25 19.71 5.02
C GLU A 62 -1.40 18.27 4.48
N LYS A 63 -0.28 17.55 4.31
CA LYS A 63 -0.25 16.15 3.88
C LYS A 63 -0.94 15.22 4.88
N LEU A 64 -0.72 15.41 6.19
CA LEU A 64 -1.39 14.64 7.22
C LEU A 64 -2.90 14.94 7.27
N ASN A 65 -3.28 16.21 7.19
CA ASN A 65 -4.68 16.62 7.15
C ASN A 65 -5.38 16.16 5.87
N PHE A 66 -4.68 16.15 4.73
CA PHE A 66 -5.21 15.59 3.48
C PHE A 66 -5.74 14.17 3.64
N VAL A 67 -5.05 13.32 4.42
CA VAL A 67 -5.51 11.96 4.71
C VAL A 67 -6.74 11.94 5.61
N LEU A 68 -6.84 12.85 6.59
CA LEU A 68 -7.96 12.90 7.53
C LEU A 68 -9.22 13.52 6.93
N GLU A 69 -9.08 14.53 6.10
CA GLU A 69 -10.19 15.34 5.59
C GLU A 69 -10.83 14.77 4.32
N ASN A 70 -10.13 13.87 3.61
CA ASN A 70 -10.63 13.26 2.39
C ASN A 70 -11.11 11.84 2.61
N ASN A 71 -12.21 11.46 1.97
CA ASN A 71 -12.63 10.07 1.89
C ASN A 71 -11.67 9.27 1.00
N PHE A 72 -11.33 8.07 1.40
CA PHE A 72 -10.48 7.19 0.60
C PHE A 72 -11.27 6.67 -0.61
N LYS A 73 -10.76 6.91 -1.79
CA LYS A 73 -11.38 6.45 -3.03
C LYS A 73 -11.03 4.99 -3.27
N ARG A 74 -12.04 4.12 -3.32
CA ARG A 74 -11.85 2.70 -3.70
C ARG A 74 -11.93 2.56 -5.20
N VAL A 75 -10.92 1.95 -5.79
CA VAL A 75 -10.73 1.84 -7.23
C VAL A 75 -10.21 0.44 -7.54
N SER A 76 -10.82 -0.27 -8.49
CA SER A 76 -10.28 -1.55 -8.93
C SER A 76 -8.95 -1.36 -9.68
N TYR A 77 -8.08 -2.36 -9.61
CA TYR A 77 -6.84 -2.34 -10.40
C TYR A 77 -7.14 -2.14 -11.88
N THR A 78 -8.18 -2.77 -12.42
CA THR A 78 -8.57 -2.63 -13.83
C THR A 78 -8.90 -1.18 -14.18
N GLU A 79 -9.71 -0.51 -13.37
CA GLU A 79 -10.04 0.91 -13.55
C GLU A 79 -8.78 1.78 -13.46
N ALA A 80 -7.90 1.51 -12.49
CA ALA A 80 -6.65 2.25 -12.32
C ALA A 80 -5.72 2.11 -13.54
N ILE A 81 -5.59 0.90 -14.11
CA ILE A 81 -4.80 0.66 -15.33
C ILE A 81 -5.37 1.43 -16.52
N ASP A 82 -6.68 1.46 -16.70
CA ASP A 82 -7.30 2.22 -17.79
C ASP A 82 -7.02 3.73 -17.63
N ILE A 83 -7.16 4.28 -16.41
CA ILE A 83 -6.81 5.67 -16.11
C ILE A 83 -5.34 5.95 -16.41
N LEU A 84 -4.43 5.10 -15.95
CA LEU A 84 -2.99 5.28 -16.13
C LEU A 84 -2.58 5.16 -17.60
N ARG A 85 -3.11 4.19 -18.33
CA ARG A 85 -2.84 4.01 -19.76
C ARG A 85 -3.25 5.24 -20.57
N ASP A 86 -4.38 5.84 -20.20
CA ASP A 86 -4.95 6.98 -20.92
C ASP A 86 -4.43 8.35 -20.46
N CYS A 87 -3.71 8.42 -19.35
CA CYS A 87 -3.21 9.68 -18.80
C CYS A 87 -2.11 10.30 -19.69
N THR A 88 -2.00 11.62 -19.59
CA THR A 88 -1.01 12.40 -20.35
C THR A 88 0.45 11.99 -20.07
N PRO A 89 0.88 11.74 -18.82
CA PRO A 89 2.24 11.27 -18.57
C PRO A 89 2.57 9.97 -19.28
N ASN A 90 1.68 9.00 -19.26
CA ASN A 90 1.89 7.72 -19.95
C ASN A 90 1.97 7.88 -21.47
N LYS A 91 0.98 8.56 -22.08
CA LYS A 91 0.94 8.82 -23.53
C LYS A 91 2.15 9.61 -24.04
N LYS A 92 2.67 10.54 -23.23
CA LYS A 92 3.87 11.33 -23.55
C LYS A 92 5.18 10.68 -23.09
N LYS A 93 5.14 9.41 -22.64
CA LYS A 93 6.31 8.66 -22.15
C LYS A 93 7.13 9.41 -21.09
N LYS A 94 6.42 10.06 -20.15
CA LYS A 94 7.05 10.78 -19.03
C LYS A 94 7.24 9.92 -17.79
N PHE A 95 6.51 8.81 -17.67
CA PHE A 95 6.78 7.78 -16.66
C PHE A 95 8.03 7.03 -17.04
N ASN A 96 8.81 6.61 -16.05
CA ASN A 96 9.96 5.73 -16.24
C ASN A 96 9.49 4.33 -16.66
N TYR A 97 8.34 3.89 -16.14
CA TYR A 97 7.70 2.62 -16.46
C TYR A 97 6.37 2.88 -17.17
N ILE A 98 6.31 2.54 -18.44
CA ILE A 98 5.13 2.80 -19.26
C ILE A 98 4.09 1.69 -19.07
N ILE A 99 2.86 2.08 -18.77
CA ILE A 99 1.72 1.14 -18.70
C ILE A 99 1.23 0.87 -20.13
N ASN A 100 1.45 -0.35 -20.61
CA ASN A 100 1.05 -0.78 -21.94
C ASN A 100 -0.17 -1.69 -21.93
N GLU A 101 -0.26 -2.58 -20.93
CA GLU A 101 -1.26 -3.63 -20.88
C GLU A 101 -1.79 -3.90 -19.46
N TRP A 102 -2.92 -4.59 -19.37
CA TRP A 102 -3.46 -5.09 -18.13
C TRP A 102 -2.54 -6.18 -17.56
N GLY A 103 -2.32 -6.18 -16.27
CA GLY A 103 -1.36 -7.07 -15.59
C GLY A 103 0.01 -6.44 -15.36
N SER A 104 0.23 -5.19 -15.80
CA SER A 104 1.45 -4.44 -15.50
C SER A 104 1.57 -4.16 -14.01
N ASP A 105 2.75 -4.40 -13.44
CA ASP A 105 3.03 -4.04 -12.04
C ASP A 105 3.10 -2.51 -11.88
N LEU A 106 2.40 -1.98 -10.88
CA LEU A 106 2.40 -0.54 -10.61
C LEU A 106 3.66 -0.15 -9.85
N GLN A 107 4.23 0.98 -10.24
CA GLN A 107 5.37 1.58 -9.58
C GLN A 107 4.93 2.83 -8.80
N SER A 108 5.71 3.26 -7.83
CA SER A 108 5.37 4.43 -6.98
C SER A 108 5.00 5.69 -7.77
N GLU A 109 5.52 5.88 -8.98
CA GLU A 109 5.16 7.01 -9.84
C GLU A 109 3.71 6.94 -10.33
N HIS A 110 3.19 5.73 -10.59
CA HIS A 110 1.80 5.47 -10.99
C HIS A 110 0.85 5.68 -9.80
N GLU A 111 1.20 5.11 -8.66
CA GLU A 111 0.43 5.22 -7.40
C GLU A 111 0.29 6.69 -6.99
N ARG A 112 1.39 7.43 -6.98
CA ARG A 112 1.39 8.86 -6.67
C ARG A 112 0.58 9.67 -7.68
N TYR A 113 0.64 9.33 -8.97
CA TYR A 113 -0.18 9.99 -9.98
C TYR A 113 -1.68 9.81 -9.69
N LEU A 114 -2.12 8.60 -9.33
CA LEU A 114 -3.52 8.34 -8.97
C LEU A 114 -3.95 9.19 -7.78
N VAL A 115 -3.14 9.25 -6.72
CA VAL A 115 -3.46 9.97 -5.49
C VAL A 115 -3.39 11.50 -5.68
N GLU A 116 -2.29 12.00 -6.23
CA GLU A 116 -1.96 13.43 -6.21
C GLU A 116 -2.56 14.21 -7.39
N LYS A 117 -2.69 13.56 -8.54
CA LYS A 117 -3.07 14.25 -9.79
C LYS A 117 -4.46 13.87 -10.28
N HIS A 118 -4.83 12.58 -10.21
CA HIS A 118 -6.09 12.10 -10.76
C HIS A 118 -7.24 12.25 -9.75
N PHE A 119 -7.20 11.50 -8.64
CA PHE A 119 -8.29 11.50 -7.65
C PHE A 119 -8.20 12.62 -6.63
N LYS A 120 -7.01 13.10 -6.33
CA LYS A 120 -6.71 14.14 -5.32
C LYS A 120 -7.27 13.78 -3.95
N CYS A 121 -7.16 12.53 -3.57
CA CYS A 121 -7.51 11.95 -2.27
C CYS A 121 -6.72 10.66 -2.07
N PRO A 122 -6.64 10.12 -0.83
CA PRO A 122 -6.10 8.79 -0.61
C PRO A 122 -6.86 7.74 -1.42
N VAL A 123 -6.17 6.72 -1.92
CA VAL A 123 -6.76 5.70 -2.79
C VAL A 123 -6.55 4.33 -2.18
N ILE A 124 -7.58 3.49 -2.23
CA ILE A 124 -7.48 2.05 -1.97
C ILE A 124 -7.65 1.35 -3.32
N LEU A 125 -6.56 0.78 -3.83
CA LEU A 125 -6.62 -0.10 -4.99
C LEU A 125 -6.95 -1.51 -4.56
N PHE A 126 -7.83 -2.20 -5.31
CA PHE A 126 -8.22 -3.56 -4.99
C PHE A 126 -8.45 -4.42 -6.24
N ASP A 127 -8.62 -5.73 -6.05
CA ASP A 127 -8.84 -6.72 -7.11
C ASP A 127 -7.72 -6.72 -8.16
N TYR A 128 -6.52 -7.02 -7.68
CA TYR A 128 -5.32 -7.10 -8.50
C TYR A 128 -5.26 -8.39 -9.34
N PRO A 129 -4.51 -8.40 -10.45
CA PRO A 129 -4.24 -9.62 -11.21
C PRO A 129 -3.60 -10.70 -10.34
N ALA A 130 -4.08 -11.93 -10.47
CA ALA A 130 -3.62 -13.06 -9.66
C ALA A 130 -2.14 -13.41 -9.88
N ASN A 131 -1.62 -13.14 -11.09
CA ASN A 131 -0.24 -13.48 -11.46
C ASN A 131 0.83 -12.54 -10.87
N ILE A 132 0.44 -11.37 -10.36
CA ILE A 132 1.38 -10.41 -9.75
C ILE A 132 1.22 -10.30 -8.22
N LYS A 133 0.34 -11.11 -7.62
CA LYS A 133 0.09 -11.13 -6.17
C LYS A 133 0.33 -12.52 -5.59
N ALA A 134 0.44 -12.59 -4.26
CA ALA A 134 0.77 -13.82 -3.56
C ALA A 134 -0.30 -14.91 -3.68
N PHE A 135 0.13 -16.16 -3.66
CA PHE A 135 -0.72 -17.34 -3.86
C PHE A 135 -1.87 -17.48 -2.84
N TYR A 136 -1.66 -17.02 -1.64
CA TYR A 136 -2.61 -17.14 -0.53
C TYR A 136 -3.78 -16.14 -0.58
N MET A 137 -3.77 -15.20 -1.51
CA MET A 137 -4.86 -14.24 -1.65
C MET A 137 -6.07 -14.88 -2.34
N ARG A 138 -7.27 -14.56 -1.87
CA ARG A 138 -8.52 -15.12 -2.37
C ARG A 138 -8.72 -14.82 -3.84
N LEU A 139 -8.88 -15.88 -4.65
CA LEU A 139 -9.18 -15.76 -6.07
C LEU A 139 -10.65 -15.34 -6.26
N ASN A 140 -10.87 -14.30 -7.03
CA ASN A 140 -12.21 -13.86 -7.43
C ASN A 140 -12.89 -14.86 -8.36
N GLU A 141 -14.19 -14.72 -8.52
CA GLU A 141 -15.00 -15.61 -9.36
C GLU A 141 -14.67 -15.48 -10.87
N ASP A 142 -13.99 -14.41 -11.26
CA ASP A 142 -13.50 -14.22 -12.63
C ASP A 142 -12.30 -15.12 -12.99
N GLY A 143 -11.70 -15.76 -11.98
CA GLY A 143 -10.52 -16.61 -12.12
C GLY A 143 -9.24 -15.86 -12.55
N LYS A 144 -9.24 -14.53 -12.57
CA LYS A 144 -8.15 -13.69 -13.07
C LYS A 144 -7.60 -12.72 -12.02
N THR A 145 -8.46 -12.25 -11.13
CA THR A 145 -8.10 -11.30 -10.09
C THR A 145 -8.15 -11.94 -8.70
N VAL A 146 -7.46 -11.32 -7.75
CA VAL A 146 -7.46 -11.72 -6.34
C VAL A 146 -7.92 -10.55 -5.47
N ARG A 147 -8.54 -10.86 -4.33
CA ARG A 147 -9.01 -9.90 -3.33
C ARG A 147 -7.85 -9.29 -2.54
N ALA A 148 -6.92 -8.69 -3.27
CA ALA A 148 -5.85 -7.87 -2.72
C ALA A 148 -6.32 -6.42 -2.54
N MET A 149 -5.67 -5.68 -1.65
CA MET A 149 -5.84 -4.24 -1.52
C MET A 149 -4.51 -3.58 -1.16
N ASP A 150 -4.28 -2.39 -1.70
CA ASP A 150 -3.16 -1.52 -1.32
C ASP A 150 -3.71 -0.11 -1.04
N ILE A 151 -3.31 0.51 0.08
CA ILE A 151 -3.67 1.90 0.39
C ILE A 151 -2.53 2.79 -0.04
N LEU A 152 -2.86 3.79 -0.85
CA LEU A 152 -1.91 4.71 -1.48
C LEU A 152 -2.04 6.11 -0.89
N PHE A 153 -0.90 6.69 -0.52
CA PHE A 153 -0.79 8.03 0.05
C PHE A 153 0.07 8.96 -0.81
N PRO A 154 -0.12 10.30 -0.66
CA PRO A 154 0.69 11.27 -1.37
C PRO A 154 2.15 11.22 -0.92
N GLY A 155 3.08 11.34 -1.85
CA GLY A 155 4.52 11.37 -1.60
C GLY A 155 5.18 10.02 -1.36
N ILE A 156 4.44 9.00 -0.89
CA ILE A 156 5.00 7.69 -0.52
C ILE A 156 4.49 6.53 -1.40
N GLY A 157 3.29 6.65 -1.99
CA GLY A 157 2.63 5.53 -2.67
C GLY A 157 2.01 4.54 -1.68
N GLU A 158 2.21 3.25 -1.87
CA GLU A 158 1.69 2.20 -0.99
C GLU A 158 2.22 2.35 0.44
N ILE A 159 1.31 2.41 1.42
CA ILE A 159 1.60 2.42 2.85
C ILE A 159 1.04 1.19 3.58
N VAL A 160 -0.04 0.63 3.09
CA VAL A 160 -0.66 -0.60 3.58
C VAL A 160 -0.90 -1.53 2.41
N GLY A 161 -0.51 -2.78 2.54
CA GLY A 161 -0.88 -3.86 1.64
C GLY A 161 -1.66 -4.94 2.38
N GLY A 162 -2.72 -5.48 1.79
CA GLY A 162 -3.54 -6.48 2.44
C GLY A 162 -4.33 -7.36 1.47
N SER A 163 -5.07 -8.31 2.02
CA SER A 163 -5.98 -9.13 1.22
C SER A 163 -6.99 -9.88 2.08
N GLN A 164 -8.08 -10.31 1.47
CA GLN A 164 -8.79 -11.48 1.96
C GLN A 164 -7.96 -12.71 1.63
N ARG A 165 -7.87 -13.66 2.56
CA ARG A 165 -7.09 -14.89 2.39
C ARG A 165 -7.93 -15.96 1.68
N GLU A 166 -7.27 -16.84 0.92
CA GLU A 166 -7.93 -17.98 0.29
C GLU A 166 -8.30 -19.01 1.38
N GLU A 167 -9.57 -19.15 1.64
CA GLU A 167 -10.10 -20.09 2.62
C GLU A 167 -10.49 -21.44 2.02
N ARG A 168 -10.57 -21.53 0.69
CA ARG A 168 -10.95 -22.77 -0.02
C ARG A 168 -9.70 -23.63 -0.20
N PHE A 169 -9.68 -24.79 0.47
CA PHE A 169 -8.55 -25.72 0.45
C PHE A 169 -8.13 -26.11 -0.98
N ASP A 170 -9.09 -26.57 -1.79
CA ASP A 170 -8.78 -27.09 -3.14
C ASP A 170 -8.18 -25.97 -4.05
N VAL A 171 -8.74 -24.77 -3.98
CA VAL A 171 -8.23 -23.62 -4.76
C VAL A 171 -6.84 -23.24 -4.32
N LEU A 172 -6.56 -23.24 -3.02
CA LEU A 172 -5.24 -22.92 -2.48
C LEU A 172 -4.21 -23.95 -2.92
N ALA A 173 -4.52 -25.25 -2.81
CA ALA A 173 -3.65 -26.35 -3.24
C ALA A 173 -3.37 -26.29 -4.75
N GLU A 174 -4.37 -26.03 -5.58
CA GLU A 174 -4.18 -25.86 -7.03
C GLU A 174 -3.26 -24.68 -7.36
N LYS A 175 -3.42 -23.54 -6.67
CA LYS A 175 -2.54 -22.37 -6.85
C LYS A 175 -1.10 -22.66 -6.44
N MET A 176 -0.89 -23.35 -5.31
CA MET A 176 0.43 -23.77 -4.87
C MET A 176 1.09 -24.67 -5.92
N LYS A 177 0.37 -25.69 -6.39
CA LYS A 177 0.86 -26.59 -7.44
C LYS A 177 1.21 -25.86 -8.73
N ALA A 178 0.36 -24.92 -9.18
CA ALA A 178 0.60 -24.13 -10.40
C ALA A 178 1.86 -23.26 -10.30
N LEU A 179 2.22 -22.82 -9.09
CA LEU A 179 3.43 -22.04 -8.82
C LEU A 179 4.66 -22.87 -8.46
N GLY A 180 4.53 -24.20 -8.43
CA GLY A 180 5.62 -25.11 -8.06
C GLY A 180 6.00 -25.02 -6.58
N ILE A 181 5.08 -24.59 -5.73
CA ILE A 181 5.27 -24.56 -4.28
C ILE A 181 5.01 -25.95 -3.73
N ASP A 182 5.99 -26.48 -3.01
CA ASP A 182 5.89 -27.82 -2.42
C ASP A 182 4.88 -27.83 -1.26
N GLU A 183 3.88 -28.71 -1.36
CA GLU A 183 2.89 -28.89 -0.31
C GLU A 183 3.52 -29.43 0.99
N GLU A 184 4.61 -30.20 0.91
CA GLU A 184 5.30 -30.73 2.09
C GLU A 184 5.97 -29.60 2.91
N GLU A 185 6.39 -28.52 2.28
CA GLU A 185 6.97 -27.37 2.99
C GLU A 185 5.91 -26.52 3.69
N LEU A 186 4.69 -26.47 3.15
CA LEU A 186 3.58 -25.65 3.65
C LEU A 186 2.36 -26.47 4.09
N TRP A 187 2.55 -27.76 4.45
CA TRP A 187 1.46 -28.64 4.90
C TRP A 187 0.65 -28.01 6.05
N TRP A 188 1.34 -27.38 7.00
CA TRP A 188 0.73 -26.71 8.16
C TRP A 188 -0.18 -25.57 7.75
N TYR A 189 0.14 -24.86 6.68
CA TYR A 189 -0.67 -23.77 6.13
C TYR A 189 -1.94 -24.32 5.44
N LEU A 190 -1.82 -25.41 4.71
CA LEU A 190 -2.95 -26.12 4.12
C LEU A 190 -3.87 -26.71 5.20
N ASP A 191 -3.33 -27.22 6.30
CA ASP A 191 -4.11 -27.78 7.40
C ASP A 191 -5.01 -26.74 8.08
N THR A 192 -4.65 -25.46 8.06
CA THR A 192 -5.55 -24.39 8.54
C THR A 192 -6.81 -24.25 7.68
N ARG A 193 -6.91 -24.93 6.55
CA ARG A 193 -8.11 -25.00 5.68
C ARG A 193 -8.72 -26.40 5.68
N ARG A 194 -7.90 -27.43 5.80
CA ARG A 194 -8.34 -28.84 5.78
C ARG A 194 -9.21 -29.19 6.98
N PHE A 195 -8.86 -28.71 8.17
CA PHE A 195 -9.57 -29.01 9.43
C PHE A 195 -10.63 -27.98 9.83
N GLY A 196 -11.02 -27.16 8.91
CA GLY A 196 -12.02 -26.12 9.10
C GLY A 196 -11.43 -24.74 8.76
N SER A 197 -12.15 -24.00 7.99
CA SER A 197 -11.73 -22.64 7.60
C SER A 197 -12.83 -21.64 7.81
N ALA A 198 -12.45 -20.37 7.91
CA ALA A 198 -13.36 -19.24 7.95
C ALA A 198 -12.89 -18.20 6.95
N VAL A 199 -13.82 -17.41 6.44
CA VAL A 199 -13.45 -16.16 5.74
C VAL A 199 -12.62 -15.32 6.70
N HIS A 200 -11.46 -14.86 6.26
CA HIS A 200 -10.59 -13.98 7.05
C HIS A 200 -9.77 -13.09 6.14
N SER A 201 -9.35 -11.98 6.68
CA SER A 201 -8.57 -11.00 5.94
C SER A 201 -7.59 -10.29 6.88
N GLY A 202 -6.57 -9.71 6.30
CA GLY A 202 -5.59 -8.97 7.05
C GLY A 202 -4.82 -7.99 6.16
N PHE A 203 -4.08 -7.13 6.81
CA PHE A 203 -3.20 -6.19 6.13
C PHE A 203 -1.88 -6.02 6.88
N GLY A 204 -0.86 -5.58 6.16
CA GLY A 204 0.41 -5.15 6.71
C GLY A 204 0.59 -3.65 6.56
N LEU A 205 0.87 -2.96 7.65
CA LEU A 205 1.33 -1.57 7.64
C LEU A 205 2.83 -1.55 7.97
N GLY A 206 3.64 -1.07 7.03
CA GLY A 206 5.05 -0.81 7.27
C GLY A 206 5.24 0.31 8.28
N PHE A 207 5.71 -0.02 9.49
CA PHE A 207 5.88 0.99 10.55
C PHE A 207 6.85 2.08 10.13
N GLU A 208 7.94 1.71 9.48
CA GLU A 208 8.94 2.65 8.97
C GLU A 208 8.35 3.58 7.90
N ARG A 209 7.49 3.06 7.01
CA ARG A 209 6.78 3.89 6.03
C ARG A 209 5.83 4.88 6.70
N LEU A 210 5.13 4.45 7.76
CA LEU A 210 4.30 5.36 8.54
C LEU A 210 5.14 6.47 9.19
N VAL A 211 6.28 6.12 9.80
CA VAL A 211 7.18 7.12 10.40
C VAL A 211 7.72 8.07 9.33
N LEU A 212 8.14 7.57 8.16
CA LEU A 212 8.50 8.42 7.01
C LEU A 212 7.39 9.41 6.66
N PHE A 213 6.15 8.91 6.57
CA PHE A 213 5.02 9.73 6.18
C PHE A 213 4.72 10.85 7.19
N VAL A 214 4.67 10.51 8.50
CA VAL A 214 4.33 11.47 9.56
C VAL A 214 5.47 12.43 9.90
N THR A 215 6.73 12.08 9.63
CA THR A 215 7.90 12.93 9.88
C THR A 215 8.37 13.72 8.67
N GLY A 216 7.89 13.33 7.46
CA GLY A 216 8.35 13.89 6.20
C GLY A 216 9.81 13.52 5.85
N MET A 217 10.40 12.53 6.52
CA MET A 217 11.71 12.01 6.16
C MET A 217 11.66 11.33 4.79
N THR A 218 12.76 11.36 4.06
CA THR A 218 12.82 10.82 2.69
C THR A 218 13.62 9.52 2.58
N ASN A 219 14.46 9.22 3.56
CA ASN A 219 15.27 8.02 3.58
C ASN A 219 14.82 7.10 4.71
N ILE A 220 14.40 5.88 4.37
CA ILE A 220 13.88 4.90 5.33
C ILE A 220 14.91 4.53 6.42
N ARG A 221 16.20 4.64 6.14
CA ARG A 221 17.26 4.39 7.13
C ARG A 221 17.25 5.39 8.28
N ASP A 222 16.75 6.59 8.05
CA ASP A 222 16.72 7.65 9.07
C ASP A 222 15.56 7.47 10.08
N VAL A 223 14.65 6.54 9.80
CA VAL A 223 13.51 6.21 10.67
C VAL A 223 13.59 4.80 11.27
N ILE A 224 14.72 4.14 11.09
CA ILE A 224 15.04 2.82 11.66
C ILE A 224 16.16 2.99 12.68
N PRO A 225 15.99 2.54 13.95
CA PRO A 225 17.04 2.70 14.97
C PRO A 225 18.37 2.01 14.62
N PHE A 226 18.31 0.89 13.91
CA PHE A 226 19.47 0.08 13.51
C PHE A 226 19.36 -0.29 12.03
N PRO A 227 19.57 0.68 11.11
CA PRO A 227 19.41 0.45 9.69
C PRO A 227 20.49 -0.52 9.17
N ARG A 228 20.05 -1.46 8.33
CA ARG A 228 20.96 -2.41 7.68
C ARG A 228 21.00 -2.16 6.18
N THR A 229 22.20 -2.30 5.64
CA THR A 229 22.43 -2.19 4.19
C THR A 229 23.29 -3.36 3.71
N PRO A 230 23.35 -3.64 2.41
CA PRO A 230 24.26 -4.64 1.90
C PRO A 230 25.67 -4.39 2.41
N MET A 231 26.32 -5.43 2.95
CA MET A 231 27.67 -5.42 3.54
C MET A 231 27.82 -4.55 4.81
N ASN A 232 26.75 -4.06 5.40
CA ASN A 232 26.78 -3.33 6.67
C ASN A 232 25.61 -3.75 7.57
N ALA A 233 25.96 -4.39 8.71
CA ALA A 233 25.05 -4.77 9.78
C ALA A 233 25.64 -4.40 11.16
N GLU A 234 26.53 -3.41 11.19
CA GLU A 234 27.12 -2.87 12.42
C GLU A 234 26.12 -1.92 13.11
N PHE A 235 26.24 -1.83 14.41
CA PHE A 235 25.40 -0.98 15.28
C PHE A 235 26.17 0.28 15.69
#